data_4a705e30415c7dd85c85e37590814cde
#
_entry.id   4a705e30415c7dd85c85e37590814cde
#
_cell.length_a   1.000
_cell.length_b   1.000
_cell.length_c   1.000
_cell.angle_alpha   90.00
_cell.angle_beta   90.00
_cell.angle_gamma   90.00
#
_symmetry.space_group_name_H-M   'P 1'
#
loop_
_entity.id
_entity.type
_entity.pdbx_description
1 polymer ?
#
loop_
_entity_poly.entity_id
_entity_poly.type
_entity_poly.pdbx_seq_one_letter_code
_entity_poly.pdbx_strand_id
1 'polypeptide(L)'
;MSLKKISKNQPDNFEFDSKNLEEAEKIITNYPKGKQKSAVMALLYIAQKQNNNWIPLSAMKYIAKMLDMPYIKVYEVATFYSMYNLTPVGEYFFQVCTTTPCMIRGAYTVSYTHLTLPTSLAV
;
A
#
# COMPACT_ATOMS: atom_id res chain seq x y z
N MET A 1 17.02 -1.18 -3.41
CA MET A 1 15.68 -0.73 -2.98
C MET A 1 15.80 0.12 -1.72
N SER A 2 15.26 1.32 -1.73
CA SER A 2 15.20 2.12 -0.51
C SER A 2 14.13 1.55 0.43
N LEU A 3 14.42 1.51 1.73
CA LEU A 3 13.46 1.11 2.74
C LEU A 3 12.31 2.13 2.81
N LYS A 4 11.09 1.64 2.86
CA LYS A 4 9.92 2.49 3.05
C LYS A 4 9.91 3.05 4.47
N LYS A 5 9.65 4.34 4.57
CA LYS A 5 9.47 5.00 5.86
C LYS A 5 8.07 4.72 6.39
N ILE A 6 7.95 4.48 7.67
CA ILE A 6 6.69 4.30 8.36
C ILE A 6 6.32 5.62 9.02
N SER A 7 5.06 6.03 8.92
CA SER A 7 4.59 7.26 9.56
C SER A 7 4.73 7.16 11.09
N LYS A 8 5.17 8.26 11.70
CA LYS A 8 5.23 8.37 13.17
C LYS A 8 3.84 8.52 13.79
N ASN A 9 2.93 9.15 13.05
CA ASN A 9 1.55 9.33 13.48
C ASN A 9 0.70 8.16 12.95
N GLN A 10 0.33 7.26 13.84
CA GLN A 10 -0.48 6.10 13.50
C GLN A 10 -1.86 6.20 14.16
N PRO A 11 -2.96 5.93 13.44
CA PRO A 11 -4.26 5.80 14.06
C PRO A 11 -4.28 4.60 15.00
N ASP A 12 -4.95 4.75 16.14
CA ASP A 12 -5.00 3.70 17.15
C ASP A 12 -5.82 2.49 16.69
N ASN A 13 -6.87 2.73 15.92
CA ASN A 13 -7.77 1.69 15.42
C ASN A 13 -8.03 1.86 13.94
N PHE A 14 -8.21 0.73 13.27
CA PHE A 14 -8.64 0.66 11.88
C PHE A 14 -9.67 -0.44 11.72
N GLU A 15 -10.77 -0.14 11.03
CA GLU A 15 -11.80 -1.11 10.65
C GLU A 15 -12.28 -0.81 9.24
N PHE A 16 -12.66 -1.84 8.49
CA PHE A 16 -13.25 -1.66 7.18
C PHE A 16 -14.68 -1.11 7.29
N ASP A 17 -15.04 -0.19 6.38
CA ASP A 17 -16.42 0.23 6.21
C ASP A 17 -17.28 -0.95 5.74
N SER A 18 -18.59 -0.86 5.94
CA SER A 18 -19.53 -1.93 5.57
C SER A 18 -19.37 -2.41 4.13
N LYS A 19 -19.22 -1.49 3.19
CA LYS A 19 -18.98 -1.81 1.76
C LYS A 19 -17.66 -2.53 1.53
N ASN A 20 -16.61 -2.03 2.17
CA ASN A 20 -15.28 -2.61 2.05
C ASN A 20 -15.20 -3.98 2.73
N LEU A 21 -15.93 -4.16 3.82
CA LEU A 21 -16.01 -5.44 4.49
C LEU A 21 -16.69 -6.51 3.61
N GLU A 22 -17.81 -6.16 2.96
CA GLU A 22 -18.48 -7.06 2.00
C GLU A 22 -17.56 -7.42 0.83
N GLU A 23 -16.86 -6.45 0.28
CA GLU A 23 -15.88 -6.67 -0.78
C GLU A 23 -14.73 -7.58 -0.33
N ALA A 24 -14.21 -7.34 0.87
CA ALA A 24 -13.17 -8.17 1.47
C ALA A 24 -13.64 -9.62 1.66
N GLU A 25 -14.84 -9.83 2.15
CA GLU A 25 -15.41 -11.17 2.32
C GLU A 25 -15.59 -11.89 0.97
N LYS A 26 -16.06 -11.19 -0.06
CA LYS A 26 -16.16 -11.74 -1.42
C LYS A 26 -14.79 -12.18 -1.94
N ILE A 27 -13.76 -11.37 -1.74
CA ILE A 27 -12.40 -11.70 -2.16
C ILE A 27 -11.89 -12.93 -1.43
N ILE A 28 -12.12 -13.01 -0.12
CA ILE A 28 -11.70 -14.17 0.69
C ILE A 28 -12.40 -15.45 0.20
N THR A 29 -13.66 -15.39 -0.16
CA THR A 29 -14.40 -16.56 -0.67
C THR A 29 -13.91 -17.07 -2.02
N ASN A 30 -13.18 -16.27 -2.78
CA ASN A 30 -12.58 -16.70 -4.05
C ASN A 30 -11.41 -17.69 -3.86
N TYR A 31 -10.91 -17.83 -2.64
CA TYR A 31 -9.81 -18.73 -2.34
C TYR A 31 -10.30 -19.98 -1.62
N PRO A 32 -9.70 -21.18 -1.89
CA PRO A 32 -10.05 -22.41 -1.21
C PRO A 32 -9.84 -22.33 0.30
N LYS A 33 -10.52 -23.17 1.05
CA LYS A 33 -10.31 -23.31 2.50
C LYS A 33 -8.83 -23.57 2.80
N GLY A 34 -8.28 -22.84 3.77
CA GLY A 34 -6.87 -22.91 4.13
C GLY A 34 -5.94 -22.07 3.26
N LYS A 35 -6.45 -21.43 2.19
CA LYS A 35 -5.68 -20.58 1.28
C LYS A 35 -6.08 -19.10 1.34
N GLN A 36 -6.91 -18.70 2.30
CA GLN A 36 -7.39 -17.32 2.45
C GLN A 36 -6.26 -16.29 2.65
N LYS A 37 -5.11 -16.74 3.15
CA LYS A 37 -3.91 -15.89 3.29
C LYS A 37 -3.47 -15.24 1.98
N SER A 38 -3.77 -15.85 0.85
CA SER A 38 -3.47 -15.30 -0.48
C SER A 38 -4.26 -14.03 -0.81
N ALA A 39 -5.34 -13.74 -0.08
CA ALA A 39 -6.13 -12.52 -0.25
C ALA A 39 -5.47 -11.28 0.36
N VAL A 40 -4.33 -11.39 1.05
CA VAL A 40 -3.67 -10.29 1.76
C VAL A 40 -3.42 -9.07 0.88
N MET A 41 -2.99 -9.26 -0.35
CA MET A 41 -2.70 -8.14 -1.27
C MET A 41 -3.95 -7.35 -1.61
N ALA A 42 -5.05 -8.03 -1.92
CA ALA A 42 -6.31 -7.37 -2.22
C ALA A 42 -6.88 -6.61 -1.02
N LEU A 43 -6.77 -7.18 0.17
CA LEU A 43 -7.21 -6.53 1.40
C LEU A 43 -6.36 -5.30 1.74
N LEU A 44 -5.06 -5.36 1.53
CA LEU A 44 -4.18 -4.20 1.69
C LEU A 44 -4.56 -3.06 0.72
N TYR A 45 -4.91 -3.41 -0.49
CA TYR A 45 -5.34 -2.41 -1.49
C TYR A 45 -6.65 -1.72 -1.08
N ILE A 46 -7.62 -2.48 -0.57
CA ILE A 46 -8.88 -1.93 -0.05
C ILE A 46 -8.61 -1.00 1.14
N ALA A 47 -7.75 -1.42 2.07
CA ALA A 47 -7.36 -0.61 3.23
C ALA A 47 -6.69 0.71 2.81
N GLN A 48 -5.81 0.65 1.82
CA GLN A 48 -5.14 1.83 1.27
C GLN A 48 -6.15 2.82 0.65
N LYS A 49 -7.09 2.33 -0.12
CA LYS A 49 -8.15 3.16 -0.70
C LYS A 49 -9.01 3.84 0.35
N GLN A 50 -9.37 3.12 1.40
CA GLN A 50 -10.19 3.65 2.48
C GLN A 50 -9.46 4.71 3.31
N ASN A 51 -8.15 4.57 3.51
CA ASN A 51 -7.35 5.43 4.39
C ASN A 51 -6.50 6.45 3.62
N ASN A 52 -7.09 7.17 2.68
CA ASN A 52 -6.44 8.26 1.93
C ASN A 52 -5.11 7.85 1.26
N ASN A 53 -5.10 6.69 0.63
CA ASN A 53 -3.97 6.16 -0.14
C ASN A 53 -2.72 5.82 0.66
N TRP A 54 -2.86 5.45 1.93
CA TRP A 54 -1.77 4.89 2.72
C TRP A 54 -2.27 3.84 3.71
N ILE A 55 -1.38 2.97 4.17
CA ILE A 55 -1.74 1.85 5.04
C ILE A 55 -1.12 2.07 6.42
N PRO A 56 -1.92 2.31 7.47
CA PRO A 56 -1.41 2.38 8.84
C PRO A 56 -1.11 0.99 9.40
N LEU A 57 -0.27 0.94 10.43
CA LEU A 57 0.06 -0.32 11.09
C LEU A 57 -1.17 -1.01 11.70
N SER A 58 -2.14 -0.25 12.18
CA SER A 58 -3.41 -0.78 12.70
C SER A 58 -4.21 -1.52 11.63
N ALA A 59 -4.19 -1.05 10.38
CA ALA A 59 -4.81 -1.74 9.25
C ALA A 59 -4.14 -3.08 8.97
N MET A 60 -2.82 -3.14 9.04
CA MET A 60 -2.08 -4.40 8.87
C MET A 60 -2.43 -5.42 9.95
N LYS A 61 -2.55 -4.97 11.19
CA LYS A 61 -2.98 -5.83 12.33
C LYS A 61 -4.41 -6.32 12.14
N TYR A 62 -5.31 -5.46 11.68
CA TYR A 62 -6.70 -5.82 11.39
C TYR A 62 -6.79 -6.91 10.31
N ILE A 63 -6.05 -6.74 9.22
CA ILE A 63 -6.00 -7.71 8.12
C ILE A 63 -5.39 -9.04 8.60
N ALA A 64 -4.33 -8.99 9.39
CA ALA A 64 -3.71 -10.19 9.97
C ALA A 64 -4.69 -11.00 10.82
N LYS A 65 -5.50 -10.33 11.64
CA LYS A 65 -6.57 -10.97 12.39
C LYS A 65 -7.64 -11.58 11.49
N MET A 66 -8.07 -10.85 10.46
CA MET A 66 -9.12 -11.32 9.54
C MET A 66 -8.69 -12.57 8.77
N LEU A 67 -7.43 -12.67 8.40
CA LEU A 67 -6.89 -13.80 7.63
C LEU A 67 -6.26 -14.89 8.50
N ASP A 68 -6.27 -14.72 9.82
CA ASP A 68 -5.64 -15.64 10.78
C ASP A 68 -4.17 -15.93 10.40
N MET A 69 -3.40 -14.87 10.22
CA MET A 69 -1.98 -14.96 9.87
C MET A 69 -1.13 -14.04 10.75
N PRO A 70 0.18 -14.35 10.92
CA PRO A 70 1.06 -13.49 11.70
C PRO A 70 1.14 -12.07 11.12
N TYR A 71 1.13 -11.07 12.00
CA TYR A 71 1.27 -9.66 11.61
C TYR A 71 2.50 -9.40 10.75
N ILE A 72 3.62 -10.04 11.07
CA ILE A 72 4.86 -9.85 10.32
C ILE A 72 4.73 -10.22 8.83
N LYS A 73 3.89 -11.19 8.51
CA LYS A 73 3.65 -11.60 7.12
C LYS A 73 2.89 -10.54 6.33
N VAL A 74 1.92 -9.88 6.95
CA VAL A 74 1.24 -8.73 6.33
C VAL A 74 2.20 -7.56 6.17
N TYR A 75 3.01 -7.29 7.17
CA TYR A 75 4.04 -6.25 7.14
C TYR A 75 5.07 -6.49 6.03
N GLU A 76 5.54 -7.72 5.85
CA GLU A 76 6.44 -8.09 4.75
C GLU A 76 5.85 -7.75 3.38
N VAL A 77 4.60 -8.10 3.15
CA VAL A 77 3.92 -7.80 1.87
C VAL A 77 3.79 -6.29 1.66
N ALA A 78 3.37 -5.56 2.67
CA ALA A 78 3.18 -4.11 2.58
C ALA A 78 4.49 -3.36 2.33
N THR A 79 5.60 -3.85 2.87
CA THR A 79 6.92 -3.22 2.67
C THR A 79 7.59 -3.63 1.37
N PHE A 80 7.33 -4.83 0.89
CA PHE A 80 7.96 -5.36 -0.32
C PHE A 80 7.40 -4.72 -1.60
N TYR A 81 6.09 -4.61 -1.72
CA TYR A 81 5.46 -4.09 -2.93
C TYR A 81 5.42 -2.57 -2.94
N SER A 82 5.93 -1.97 -4.02
CA SER A 82 6.04 -0.52 -4.17
C SER A 82 4.69 0.22 -4.25
N MET A 83 3.61 -0.49 -4.58
CA MET A 83 2.28 0.11 -4.70
C MET A 83 1.62 0.45 -3.37
N TYR A 84 2.14 -0.07 -2.26
CA TYR A 84 1.61 0.23 -0.93
C TYR A 84 2.38 1.37 -0.27
N ASN A 85 1.66 2.40 0.15
CA ASN A 85 2.21 3.55 0.84
C ASN A 85 2.07 3.37 2.35
N LEU A 86 3.14 3.52 3.09
CA LEU A 86 3.16 3.35 4.55
C LEU A 86 3.16 4.68 5.30
N THR A 87 3.16 5.79 4.57
CA THR A 87 3.07 7.15 5.10
C THR A 87 1.99 7.91 4.35
N PRO A 88 1.35 8.92 4.96
CA PRO A 88 0.42 9.78 4.24
C PRO A 88 1.06 10.37 2.99
N VAL A 89 0.30 10.40 1.90
CA VAL A 89 0.72 10.97 0.62
C VAL A 89 -0.21 12.13 0.26
N GLY A 90 0.25 12.99 -0.67
CA GLY A 90 -0.56 14.10 -1.16
C GLY A 90 -1.74 13.63 -2.03
N GLU A 91 -2.58 14.59 -2.42
CA GLU A 91 -3.72 14.33 -3.31
C GLU A 91 -3.27 13.71 -4.64
N TYR A 92 -2.16 14.18 -5.18
CA TYR A 92 -1.54 13.65 -6.38
C TYR A 92 -0.20 13.00 -6.01
N PHE A 93 -0.08 11.73 -6.30
CA PHE A 93 1.11 10.94 -5.98
C PHE A 93 1.69 10.35 -7.26
N PHE A 94 2.86 10.84 -7.66
CA PHE A 94 3.55 10.38 -8.86
C PHE A 94 4.64 9.38 -8.50
N GLN A 95 4.60 8.22 -9.14
CA GLN A 95 5.64 7.20 -9.02
C GLN A 95 6.35 7.05 -10.35
N VAL A 96 7.66 7.24 -10.36
CA VAL A 96 8.50 7.11 -11.55
C VAL A 96 9.46 5.95 -11.36
N CYS A 97 9.36 4.95 -12.22
CA CYS A 97 10.30 3.84 -12.23
C CYS A 97 11.66 4.31 -12.75
N THR A 98 12.70 4.14 -11.95
CA THR A 98 14.08 4.49 -12.30
C THR A 98 15.03 3.28 -12.29
N THR A 99 14.48 2.08 -12.30
CA THR A 99 15.29 0.86 -12.43
C THR A 99 15.89 0.73 -13.83
N THR A 100 16.82 -0.19 -14.04
CA THR A 100 17.66 -0.26 -15.23
C THR A 100 16.93 -0.08 -16.56
N PRO A 101 15.81 -0.76 -16.87
CA PRO A 101 15.12 -0.57 -18.15
C PRO A 101 14.57 0.83 -18.34
N CYS A 102 13.94 1.40 -17.31
CA CYS A 102 13.36 2.74 -17.39
C CYS A 102 14.44 3.82 -17.37
N MET A 103 15.53 3.61 -16.65
CA MET A 103 16.68 4.52 -16.63
C MET A 103 17.27 4.69 -18.04
N ILE A 104 17.47 3.58 -18.78
CA ILE A 104 17.97 3.59 -20.14
C ILE A 104 17.02 4.35 -21.07
N ARG A 105 15.73 4.31 -20.81
CA ARG A 105 14.68 4.99 -21.58
C ARG A 105 14.45 6.44 -21.17
N GLY A 106 15.23 7.00 -20.26
CA GLY A 106 15.18 8.41 -19.88
C GLY A 106 14.35 8.72 -18.63
N ALA A 107 14.15 7.76 -17.73
CA ALA A 107 13.36 7.94 -16.51
C ALA A 107 13.88 9.08 -15.63
N TYR A 108 15.17 9.26 -15.50
CA TYR A 108 15.74 10.35 -14.70
C TYR A 108 15.41 11.73 -15.26
N THR A 109 15.36 11.88 -16.58
CA THR A 109 14.95 13.14 -17.23
C THR A 109 13.49 13.46 -16.91
N VAL A 110 12.61 12.48 -16.98
CA VAL A 110 11.19 12.63 -16.64
C VAL A 110 11.03 12.99 -15.15
N SER A 111 11.69 12.27 -14.27
CA SER A 111 11.68 12.53 -12.83
C SER A 111 12.17 13.95 -12.51
N TYR A 112 13.29 14.35 -13.08
CA TYR A 112 13.83 15.70 -12.91
C TYR A 112 12.85 16.78 -13.34
N THR A 113 12.20 16.61 -14.50
CA THR A 113 11.21 17.56 -15.02
C THR A 113 10.06 17.76 -14.04
N HIS A 114 9.53 16.68 -13.46
CA HIS A 114 8.45 16.76 -12.48
C HIS A 114 8.89 17.40 -11.17
N LEU A 115 10.08 17.09 -10.69
CA LEU A 115 10.61 17.65 -9.45
C LEU A 115 10.94 19.15 -9.53
N THR A 116 11.21 19.68 -10.72
CA THR A 116 11.54 21.09 -10.95
C THR A 116 10.37 21.97 -11.32
N LEU A 117 9.17 21.41 -11.53
CA LEU A 117 7.97 22.21 -11.80
C LEU A 117 7.60 23.04 -10.57
N PRO A 118 7.23 24.34 -10.73
CA PRO A 118 6.91 25.22 -9.61
C PRO A 118 5.73 24.72 -8.76
N THR A 119 4.84 23.93 -9.35
CA THR A 119 3.65 23.36 -8.70
C THR A 119 3.86 21.94 -8.20
N SER A 120 5.01 21.34 -8.47
CA SER A 120 5.27 19.97 -8.02
C SER A 120 5.61 19.96 -6.54
N LEU A 121 4.99 19.02 -5.84
CA LEU A 121 5.40 18.67 -4.49
C LEU A 121 6.46 17.58 -4.60
N ALA A 122 7.64 17.79 -4.02
CA ALA A 122 8.67 16.77 -3.94
C ALA A 122 8.15 15.56 -3.17
N VAL A 123 8.29 14.42 -3.78
CA VAL A 123 7.85 13.17 -3.20
C VAL A 123 9.02 12.45 -2.54
#